data_eea2c1a7f97bb55184e9cf93639794c0
#
_entry.id   eea2c1a7f97bb55184e9cf93639794c0
#
_cell.length_a   1.000
_cell.length_b   1.000
_cell.length_c   1.000
_cell.angle_alpha   90.00
_cell.angle_beta   90.00
_cell.angle_gamma   90.00
#
_symmetry.space_group_name_H-M   'P 1'
#
loop_
_entity.id
_entity.type
_entity.pdbx_description
1 polymer ?
#
loop_
_entity_poly.entity_id
_entity_poly.type
_entity_poly.pdbx_seq_one_letter_code
_entity_poly.pdbx_strand_id
1 'polypeptide(L)'
;MKRKWMLSVGMLVVAVVLSIAQDSIAQQLFPIKVALIFDIGGREDGGFNDSAYRGLERAVSELGVKAVYLEPDGSLDREIALNSAAASDADLVIGVGFIFSDKMNELAARYPAKKFVCVDYNIRYDNQGQIKPFPGNLSALLFREEEGSYLVGAIAALKSRTGKIGFLGGMDSPIILRFQAGYLAGAKSVRPDIRVLSQFTGLTGKAFNNPQKGYLLAERMYGEGADIIFHAAGVTGEGLFLAAKKRHLWAIGVDIDQSSLAPGLVLTSMTKHVDVAVFESVKACAAGNFSGGAKSFGLKENGVGFVYDDYNKGLIPGDIHDKVQAIQGKIISGELTVPTVDSSKPLLSRNDLRDVLTELKDEIKVVLEKLDSDLKLGAKMLSGMELNSDRARSVLKRLYGLNPYLIDCSTVSNQAILQAIVPEGFKQFEGADISAQAHWAKLIKTRKPVLSGSFRSVQGPAAVAFHYPVFSSDSRFAGSVSALLAPEKLLAGIITPVSSNLPVDIFLMQTDGLMIYDVDTDQIGRNVFQDPLYQPFPELLALAQKVVATKKGTGEYRFYQEGSGEPVSKLAYWKTAGKLGTEWRIVITCAKDRIEK
;
A
#
# COMPACT_ATOMS: atom_id res chain seq x y z
N MET A 1 -52.15 -33.22 34.85
CA MET A 1 -51.21 -33.13 33.75
C MET A 1 -50.97 -31.68 33.29
N LYS A 2 -51.91 -30.80 33.16
CA LYS A 2 -51.71 -29.40 32.67
C LYS A 2 -50.79 -28.52 33.56
N ARG A 3 -50.76 -28.70 34.89
CA ARG A 3 -49.91 -27.88 35.79
C ARG A 3 -48.40 -28.18 35.72
N LYS A 4 -48.03 -29.44 35.41
CA LYS A 4 -46.58 -29.82 35.24
C LYS A 4 -46.02 -29.33 33.91
N TRP A 5 -46.83 -29.22 32.87
CA TRP A 5 -46.40 -28.72 31.55
C TRP A 5 -46.12 -27.22 31.55
N MET A 6 -46.93 -26.43 32.28
CA MET A 6 -46.71 -24.97 32.42
C MET A 6 -45.44 -24.64 33.21
N LEU A 7 -45.06 -25.44 34.20
CA LEU A 7 -43.82 -25.27 34.96
C LEU A 7 -42.57 -25.64 34.12
N SER A 8 -42.65 -26.66 33.26
CA SER A 8 -41.54 -27.05 32.39
C SER A 8 -41.30 -26.05 31.26
N VAL A 9 -42.35 -25.47 30.67
CA VAL A 9 -42.23 -24.42 29.63
C VAL A 9 -41.71 -23.12 30.23
N GLY A 10 -42.19 -22.75 31.43
CA GLY A 10 -41.70 -21.57 32.16
C GLY A 10 -40.21 -21.67 32.53
N MET A 11 -39.71 -22.84 32.96
CA MET A 11 -38.28 -23.07 33.22
C MET A 11 -37.43 -23.04 31.95
N LEU A 12 -37.94 -23.56 30.83
CA LEU A 12 -37.22 -23.52 29.57
C LEU A 12 -37.06 -22.09 29.02
N VAL A 13 -38.13 -21.28 29.10
CA VAL A 13 -38.10 -19.86 28.69
C VAL A 13 -37.18 -19.05 29.59
N VAL A 14 -37.19 -19.27 30.90
CA VAL A 14 -36.28 -18.59 31.84
C VAL A 14 -34.82 -19.01 31.59
N ALA A 15 -34.55 -20.29 31.28
CA ALA A 15 -33.20 -20.75 30.96
C ALA A 15 -32.67 -20.16 29.63
N VAL A 16 -33.53 -20.03 28.62
CA VAL A 16 -33.17 -19.40 27.32
C VAL A 16 -32.96 -17.89 27.51
N VAL A 17 -33.80 -17.20 28.29
CA VAL A 17 -33.60 -15.77 28.58
C VAL A 17 -32.36 -15.53 29.44
N LEU A 18 -32.03 -16.41 30.37
CA LEU A 18 -30.82 -16.34 31.17
C LEU A 18 -29.56 -16.64 30.34
N SER A 19 -29.61 -17.58 29.38
CA SER A 19 -28.48 -17.84 28.48
C SER A 19 -28.24 -16.67 27.52
N ILE A 20 -29.30 -16.07 26.95
CA ILE A 20 -29.19 -14.88 26.10
C ILE A 20 -28.66 -13.67 26.91
N ALA A 21 -29.09 -13.52 28.15
CA ALA A 21 -28.61 -12.48 29.05
C ALA A 21 -27.15 -12.73 29.48
N GLN A 22 -26.75 -13.99 29.70
CA GLN A 22 -25.36 -14.35 29.97
C GLN A 22 -24.45 -14.14 28.79
N ASP A 23 -24.88 -14.46 27.57
CA ASP A 23 -24.09 -14.17 26.34
C ASP A 23 -23.96 -12.65 26.11
N SER A 24 -25.02 -11.87 26.38
CA SER A 24 -24.97 -10.41 26.30
C SER A 24 -24.07 -9.78 27.39
N ILE A 25 -24.05 -10.35 28.60
CA ILE A 25 -23.20 -9.89 29.71
C ILE A 25 -21.75 -10.35 29.50
N ALA A 26 -21.50 -11.54 28.93
CA ALA A 26 -20.17 -12.01 28.59
C ALA A 26 -19.54 -11.17 27.48
N GLN A 27 -20.34 -10.69 26.52
CA GLN A 27 -19.89 -9.73 25.48
C GLN A 27 -19.53 -8.35 26.06
N GLN A 28 -20.11 -7.97 27.20
CA GLN A 28 -19.80 -6.72 27.91
C GLN A 28 -18.53 -6.80 28.79
N LEU A 29 -18.01 -8.01 29.07
CA LEU A 29 -16.86 -8.23 29.97
C LEU A 29 -15.50 -8.19 29.29
N PHE A 30 -15.42 -8.32 27.97
CA PHE A 30 -14.15 -8.24 27.23
C PHE A 30 -14.33 -7.41 25.96
N PRO A 31 -13.98 -6.10 26.01
CA PRO A 31 -14.07 -5.23 24.84
C PRO A 31 -13.17 -5.77 23.71
N ILE A 32 -13.70 -5.83 22.49
CA ILE A 32 -12.90 -6.23 21.31
C ILE A 32 -11.69 -5.32 21.15
N LYS A 33 -10.61 -5.89 20.62
CA LYS A 33 -9.38 -5.19 20.30
C LYS A 33 -9.29 -4.94 18.80
N VAL A 34 -9.11 -3.69 18.41
CA VAL A 34 -9.06 -3.25 17.03
C VAL A 34 -7.67 -2.70 16.72
N ALA A 35 -7.02 -3.22 15.68
CA ALA A 35 -5.78 -2.67 15.12
C ALA A 35 -6.11 -1.88 13.87
N LEU A 36 -5.71 -0.61 13.80
CA LEU A 36 -5.85 0.26 12.65
C LEU A 36 -4.48 0.63 12.11
N ILE A 37 -4.25 0.35 10.82
CA ILE A 37 -3.01 0.60 10.11
C ILE A 37 -3.24 1.74 9.13
N PHE A 38 -2.49 2.84 9.28
CA PHE A 38 -2.61 4.02 8.45
C PHE A 38 -1.94 3.87 7.10
N ASP A 39 -2.45 4.62 6.11
CA ASP A 39 -1.84 4.80 4.80
C ASP A 39 -0.70 5.83 4.84
N ILE A 40 -0.11 6.07 3.69
CA ILE A 40 0.90 7.10 3.45
C ILE A 40 0.40 8.47 3.94
N GLY A 41 1.23 9.16 4.69
CA GLY A 41 0.87 10.40 5.37
C GLY A 41 0.69 10.22 6.87
N GLY A 42 0.23 9.04 7.33
CA GLY A 42 0.01 8.77 8.75
C GLY A 42 -1.10 9.62 9.37
N ARG A 43 -1.13 9.71 10.69
CA ARG A 43 -2.00 10.65 11.41
C ARG A 43 -1.56 12.09 11.17
N GLU A 44 -2.49 13.03 11.38
CA GLU A 44 -2.28 14.46 11.14
C GLU A 44 -2.12 14.80 9.65
N ASP A 45 -2.64 13.90 8.75
CA ASP A 45 -2.70 14.19 7.32
C ASP A 45 -3.76 15.24 6.94
N GLY A 46 -4.55 15.69 7.90
CA GLY A 46 -5.64 16.63 7.69
C GLY A 46 -6.70 16.14 6.69
N GLY A 47 -6.88 14.82 6.56
CA GLY A 47 -7.73 14.23 5.54
C GLY A 47 -8.14 12.78 5.80
N PHE A 48 -7.70 11.88 4.94
CA PHE A 48 -8.13 10.49 4.82
C PHE A 48 -7.83 9.64 6.07
N ASN A 49 -6.57 9.67 6.54
CA ASN A 49 -6.17 8.92 7.73
C ASN A 49 -6.79 9.48 9.01
N ASP A 50 -6.89 10.80 9.12
CA ASP A 50 -7.54 11.46 10.25
C ASP A 50 -9.03 11.13 10.32
N SER A 51 -9.70 10.96 9.18
CA SER A 51 -11.09 10.51 9.14
C SER A 51 -11.22 9.08 9.71
N ALA A 52 -10.36 8.14 9.27
CA ALA A 52 -10.34 6.79 9.80
C ALA A 52 -10.03 6.75 11.31
N TYR A 53 -9.06 7.55 11.76
CA TYR A 53 -8.71 7.72 13.17
C TYR A 53 -9.92 8.15 13.99
N ARG A 54 -10.63 9.20 13.57
CA ARG A 54 -11.84 9.69 14.27
C ARG A 54 -12.93 8.64 14.37
N GLY A 55 -13.11 7.81 13.34
CA GLY A 55 -14.06 6.71 13.36
C GLY A 55 -13.75 5.67 14.43
N LEU A 56 -12.47 5.31 14.60
CA LEU A 56 -12.06 4.36 15.64
C LEU A 56 -12.07 5.01 17.04
N GLU A 57 -11.64 6.26 17.19
CA GLU A 57 -11.73 6.99 18.48
C GLU A 57 -13.19 7.12 18.96
N ARG A 58 -14.11 7.37 18.03
CA ARG A 58 -15.54 7.35 18.34
C ARG A 58 -15.96 5.97 18.85
N ALA A 59 -15.49 4.88 18.24
CA ALA A 59 -15.78 3.53 18.70
C ALA A 59 -15.15 3.24 20.09
N VAL A 60 -13.95 3.75 20.36
CA VAL A 60 -13.34 3.67 21.70
C VAL A 60 -14.22 4.37 22.73
N SER A 61 -14.70 5.59 22.44
CA SER A 61 -15.50 6.38 23.38
C SER A 61 -16.93 5.86 23.56
N GLU A 62 -17.60 5.43 22.48
CA GLU A 62 -19.03 5.03 22.53
C GLU A 62 -19.23 3.54 22.82
N LEU A 63 -18.30 2.66 22.36
CA LEU A 63 -18.45 1.20 22.45
C LEU A 63 -17.46 0.55 23.44
N GLY A 64 -16.49 1.30 23.97
CA GLY A 64 -15.50 0.81 24.91
C GLY A 64 -14.48 -0.17 24.31
N VAL A 65 -14.30 -0.18 22.98
CA VAL A 65 -13.33 -1.04 22.32
C VAL A 65 -11.89 -0.62 22.64
N LYS A 66 -10.93 -1.55 22.54
CA LYS A 66 -9.49 -1.24 22.68
C LYS A 66 -8.88 -1.00 21.32
N ALA A 67 -8.22 0.15 21.12
CA ALA A 67 -7.54 0.50 19.87
C ALA A 67 -6.04 0.33 19.96
N VAL A 68 -5.44 -0.11 18.85
CA VAL A 68 -4.00 -0.10 18.58
C VAL A 68 -3.79 0.58 17.25
N TYR A 69 -2.93 1.59 17.21
CA TYR A 69 -2.62 2.37 16.02
C TYR A 69 -1.23 2.01 15.51
N LEU A 70 -1.10 1.77 14.20
CA LEU A 70 0.15 1.44 13.54
C LEU A 70 0.36 2.44 12.39
N GLU A 71 1.47 3.17 12.46
CA GLU A 71 1.88 4.20 11.48
C GLU A 71 3.15 3.74 10.75
N PRO A 72 3.01 2.99 9.66
CA PRO A 72 4.17 2.50 8.92
C PRO A 72 4.85 3.61 8.12
N ASP A 73 6.18 3.62 8.12
CA ASP A 73 7.02 4.57 7.38
C ASP A 73 7.59 3.93 6.09
N GLY A 74 6.71 3.55 5.18
CA GLY A 74 7.10 2.94 3.91
C GLY A 74 6.43 1.60 3.60
N SER A 75 6.67 1.08 2.39
CA SER A 75 6.02 -0.15 1.89
C SER A 75 6.31 -1.38 2.74
N LEU A 76 7.57 -1.54 3.14
CA LEU A 76 7.98 -2.67 3.98
C LEU A 76 7.38 -2.58 5.38
N ASP A 77 7.39 -1.41 5.99
CA ASP A 77 6.83 -1.23 7.33
C ASP A 77 5.31 -1.44 7.33
N ARG A 78 4.61 -1.12 6.23
CA ARG A 78 3.19 -1.47 6.03
C ARG A 78 2.96 -2.98 6.04
N GLU A 79 3.80 -3.74 5.36
CA GLU A 79 3.70 -5.20 5.38
C GLU A 79 3.97 -5.78 6.76
N ILE A 80 4.97 -5.26 7.48
CA ILE A 80 5.29 -5.62 8.86
C ILE A 80 4.10 -5.32 9.78
N ALA A 81 3.53 -4.11 9.68
CA ALA A 81 2.41 -3.67 10.50
C ALA A 81 1.19 -4.57 10.30
N LEU A 82 0.83 -4.89 9.05
CA LEU A 82 -0.27 -5.80 8.73
C LEU A 82 -0.05 -7.22 9.26
N ASN A 83 1.13 -7.80 9.01
CA ASN A 83 1.45 -9.15 9.50
C ASN A 83 1.43 -9.20 11.04
N SER A 84 1.97 -8.17 11.71
CA SER A 84 1.98 -8.07 13.17
C SER A 84 0.58 -7.94 13.73
N ALA A 85 -0.27 -7.09 13.13
CA ALA A 85 -1.68 -6.93 13.53
C ALA A 85 -2.47 -8.24 13.32
N ALA A 86 -2.26 -8.92 12.19
CA ALA A 86 -2.92 -10.19 11.90
C ALA A 86 -2.49 -11.31 12.86
N ALA A 87 -1.23 -11.32 13.30
CA ALA A 87 -0.69 -12.30 14.26
C ALA A 87 -0.96 -11.94 15.74
N SER A 88 -1.38 -10.70 16.04
CA SER A 88 -1.66 -10.23 17.40
C SER A 88 -2.95 -10.80 17.98
N ASP A 89 -3.31 -10.35 19.18
CA ASP A 89 -4.60 -10.64 19.84
C ASP A 89 -5.75 -9.69 19.40
N ALA A 90 -5.56 -8.89 18.34
CA ALA A 90 -6.65 -8.06 17.80
C ALA A 90 -7.77 -8.92 17.20
N ASP A 91 -9.01 -8.58 17.49
CA ASP A 91 -10.22 -9.22 16.95
C ASP A 91 -10.53 -8.72 15.53
N LEU A 92 -10.24 -7.44 15.28
CA LEU A 92 -10.45 -6.75 14.02
C LEU A 92 -9.18 -6.03 13.59
N VAL A 93 -8.79 -6.20 12.32
CA VAL A 93 -7.68 -5.49 11.69
C VAL A 93 -8.22 -4.60 10.57
N ILE A 94 -7.95 -3.30 10.65
CA ILE A 94 -8.39 -2.31 9.67
C ILE A 94 -7.17 -1.75 8.94
N GLY A 95 -7.11 -1.90 7.62
CA GLY A 95 -6.15 -1.23 6.75
C GLY A 95 -6.80 -0.03 6.08
N VAL A 96 -6.21 1.15 6.23
CA VAL A 96 -6.71 2.40 5.66
C VAL A 96 -6.01 2.64 4.32
N GLY A 97 -6.73 2.41 3.21
CA GLY A 97 -6.22 2.65 1.86
C GLY A 97 -6.10 1.41 0.97
N PHE A 98 -6.24 1.64 -0.34
CA PHE A 98 -6.27 0.59 -1.37
C PHE A 98 -4.96 -0.21 -1.48
N ILE A 99 -3.85 0.38 -1.04
CA ILE A 99 -2.53 -0.28 -1.06
C ILE A 99 -2.46 -1.54 -0.19
N PHE A 100 -3.38 -1.70 0.75
CA PHE A 100 -3.48 -2.88 1.62
C PHE A 100 -4.30 -4.03 1.03
N SER A 101 -5.03 -3.81 -0.07
CA SER A 101 -6.05 -4.74 -0.59
C SER A 101 -5.53 -6.16 -0.79
N ASP A 102 -4.37 -6.32 -1.44
CA ASP A 102 -3.80 -7.62 -1.77
C ASP A 102 -3.35 -8.39 -0.53
N LYS A 103 -2.65 -7.69 0.35
CA LYS A 103 -2.14 -8.30 1.59
C LYS A 103 -3.29 -8.65 2.54
N MET A 104 -4.35 -7.83 2.57
CA MET A 104 -5.54 -8.10 3.36
C MET A 104 -6.26 -9.37 2.90
N ASN A 105 -6.35 -9.63 1.58
CA ASN A 105 -6.89 -10.90 1.06
C ASN A 105 -6.07 -12.10 1.54
N GLU A 106 -4.76 -12.04 1.41
CA GLU A 106 -3.85 -13.10 1.86
C GLU A 106 -4.03 -13.38 3.36
N LEU A 107 -4.03 -12.32 4.17
CA LEU A 107 -4.12 -12.45 5.62
C LEU A 107 -5.50 -12.92 6.08
N ALA A 108 -6.57 -12.46 5.45
CA ALA A 108 -7.92 -12.92 5.76
C ALA A 108 -8.08 -14.43 5.48
N ALA A 109 -7.51 -14.92 4.39
CA ALA A 109 -7.50 -16.36 4.10
C ALA A 109 -6.64 -17.15 5.11
N ARG A 110 -5.50 -16.59 5.54
CA ARG A 110 -4.58 -17.21 6.52
C ARG A 110 -5.13 -17.25 7.94
N TYR A 111 -5.94 -16.24 8.33
CA TYR A 111 -6.50 -16.09 9.67
C TYR A 111 -8.03 -16.07 9.64
N PRO A 112 -8.71 -17.21 9.35
CA PRO A 112 -10.15 -17.24 9.10
C PRO A 112 -11.01 -16.87 10.31
N ALA A 113 -10.51 -17.00 11.53
CA ALA A 113 -11.20 -16.60 12.76
C ALA A 113 -11.16 -15.08 13.02
N LYS A 114 -10.18 -14.37 12.45
CA LYS A 114 -9.99 -12.92 12.62
C LYS A 114 -10.81 -12.14 11.59
N LYS A 115 -11.22 -10.92 11.93
CA LYS A 115 -11.97 -10.03 11.03
C LYS A 115 -11.03 -9.00 10.41
N PHE A 116 -11.29 -8.66 9.15
CA PHE A 116 -10.51 -7.70 8.39
C PHE A 116 -11.41 -6.67 7.73
N VAL A 117 -10.97 -5.42 7.72
CA VAL A 117 -11.62 -4.32 6.99
C VAL A 117 -10.56 -3.59 6.17
N CYS A 118 -10.82 -3.39 4.89
CA CYS A 118 -9.98 -2.59 4.03
C CYS A 118 -10.77 -1.39 3.50
N VAL A 119 -10.33 -0.19 3.88
CA VAL A 119 -10.88 1.07 3.37
C VAL A 119 -10.33 1.33 1.98
N ASP A 120 -11.16 1.79 1.06
CA ASP A 120 -10.80 2.01 -0.34
C ASP A 120 -10.30 0.74 -1.05
N TYR A 121 -10.91 -0.39 -0.73
CA TYR A 121 -10.47 -1.65 -1.29
C TYR A 121 -10.44 -1.65 -2.83
N ASN A 122 -9.33 -2.08 -3.42
CA ASN A 122 -9.20 -2.22 -4.87
C ASN A 122 -9.86 -3.54 -5.34
N ILE A 123 -11.03 -3.43 -5.96
CA ILE A 123 -11.77 -4.59 -6.48
C ILE A 123 -10.97 -5.24 -7.59
N ARG A 124 -10.79 -6.56 -7.49
CA ARG A 124 -10.18 -7.39 -8.53
C ARG A 124 -11.25 -8.08 -9.37
N TYR A 125 -10.98 -8.13 -10.66
CA TYR A 125 -11.79 -8.85 -11.62
C TYR A 125 -11.05 -10.07 -12.13
N ASP A 126 -11.77 -11.12 -12.49
CA ASP A 126 -11.21 -12.26 -13.22
C ASP A 126 -11.11 -11.97 -14.72
N ASN A 127 -10.61 -12.95 -15.48
CA ASN A 127 -10.45 -12.83 -16.94
C ASN A 127 -11.79 -12.69 -17.70
N GLN A 128 -12.93 -12.92 -17.02
CA GLN A 128 -14.28 -12.78 -17.57
C GLN A 128 -14.95 -11.47 -17.12
N GLY A 129 -14.21 -10.60 -16.40
CA GLY A 129 -14.71 -9.34 -15.87
C GLY A 129 -15.61 -9.49 -14.63
N GLN A 130 -15.62 -10.66 -13.98
CA GLN A 130 -16.38 -10.86 -12.75
C GLN A 130 -15.52 -10.52 -11.53
N ILE A 131 -16.16 -9.97 -10.48
CA ILE A 131 -15.47 -9.67 -9.22
C ILE A 131 -14.95 -10.97 -8.61
N LYS A 132 -13.64 -11.04 -8.33
CA LYS A 132 -13.05 -12.17 -7.62
C LYS A 132 -13.66 -12.28 -6.22
N PRO A 133 -13.96 -13.51 -5.75
CA PRO A 133 -14.57 -13.72 -4.43
C PRO A 133 -13.70 -13.15 -3.31
N PHE A 134 -14.34 -12.54 -2.31
CA PHE A 134 -13.69 -12.11 -1.08
C PHE A 134 -13.65 -13.24 -0.04
N PRO A 135 -12.63 -13.32 0.82
CA PRO A 135 -12.70 -14.10 2.03
C PRO A 135 -13.89 -13.65 2.90
N GLY A 136 -14.67 -14.59 3.45
CA GLY A 136 -15.89 -14.28 4.20
C GLY A 136 -15.68 -13.43 5.47
N ASN A 137 -14.44 -13.30 5.93
CA ASN A 137 -14.00 -12.50 7.06
C ASN A 137 -13.33 -11.17 6.66
N LEU A 138 -13.37 -10.77 5.37
CA LEU A 138 -12.89 -9.49 4.86
C LEU A 138 -14.05 -8.62 4.39
N SER A 139 -14.21 -7.43 4.97
CA SER A 139 -15.12 -6.38 4.51
C SER A 139 -14.35 -5.34 3.69
N ALA A 140 -14.72 -5.20 2.43
CA ALA A 140 -14.16 -4.24 1.47
C ALA A 140 -15.03 -2.98 1.46
N LEU A 141 -14.53 -1.86 1.99
CA LEU A 141 -15.27 -0.59 2.01
C LEU A 141 -14.91 0.21 0.75
N LEU A 142 -15.92 0.56 -0.01
CA LEU A 142 -15.83 1.29 -1.27
C LEU A 142 -16.61 2.59 -1.15
N PHE A 143 -16.13 3.64 -1.80
CA PHE A 143 -16.84 4.91 -1.84
C PHE A 143 -17.16 5.27 -3.28
N ARG A 144 -18.28 5.98 -3.48
CA ARG A 144 -18.65 6.54 -4.77
C ARG A 144 -18.12 7.98 -4.86
N GLU A 145 -16.80 8.09 -4.98
CA GLU A 145 -16.07 9.36 -5.01
C GLU A 145 -16.56 10.25 -6.15
N GLU A 146 -16.96 9.64 -7.26
CA GLU A 146 -17.53 10.34 -8.40
C GLU A 146 -18.79 11.14 -8.04
N GLU A 147 -19.62 10.65 -7.12
CA GLU A 147 -20.87 11.34 -6.74
C GLU A 147 -20.58 12.64 -5.98
N GLY A 148 -19.71 12.59 -4.95
CA GLY A 148 -19.32 13.79 -4.19
C GLY A 148 -18.54 14.78 -5.06
N SER A 149 -17.63 14.26 -5.90
CA SER A 149 -16.82 15.05 -6.82
C SER A 149 -17.68 15.75 -7.88
N TYR A 150 -18.78 15.13 -8.33
CA TYR A 150 -19.74 15.75 -9.24
C TYR A 150 -20.33 17.03 -8.63
N LEU A 151 -20.70 17.01 -7.37
CA LEU A 151 -21.28 18.17 -6.69
C LEU A 151 -20.28 19.32 -6.59
N VAL A 152 -19.04 19.04 -6.19
CA VAL A 152 -18.02 20.09 -6.09
C VAL A 152 -17.54 20.55 -7.46
N GLY A 153 -17.61 19.72 -8.50
CA GLY A 153 -17.40 20.09 -9.89
C GLY A 153 -18.45 21.10 -10.39
N ALA A 154 -19.73 20.86 -10.08
CA ALA A 154 -20.81 21.78 -10.38
C ALA A 154 -20.64 23.13 -9.63
N ILE A 155 -20.27 23.09 -8.34
CA ILE A 155 -19.96 24.30 -7.57
C ILE A 155 -18.83 25.09 -8.24
N ALA A 156 -17.72 24.43 -8.58
CA ALA A 156 -16.56 25.07 -9.20
C ALA A 156 -16.93 25.76 -10.52
N ALA A 157 -17.68 25.05 -11.40
CA ALA A 157 -18.06 25.59 -12.70
C ALA A 157 -19.01 26.79 -12.60
N LEU A 158 -19.99 26.75 -11.69
CA LEU A 158 -20.94 27.84 -11.43
C LEU A 158 -20.24 29.06 -10.82
N LYS A 159 -19.19 28.83 -10.03
CA LYS A 159 -18.44 29.89 -9.33
C LYS A 159 -17.28 30.47 -10.15
N SER A 160 -16.70 29.72 -11.08
CA SER A 160 -15.54 30.14 -11.86
C SER A 160 -15.83 31.39 -12.70
N ARG A 161 -14.95 32.37 -12.63
CA ARG A 161 -14.97 33.61 -13.40
C ARG A 161 -14.24 33.49 -14.73
N THR A 162 -13.18 32.66 -14.77
CA THR A 162 -12.32 32.52 -15.95
C THR A 162 -12.84 31.49 -16.94
N GLY A 163 -13.76 30.60 -16.53
CA GLY A 163 -14.16 29.45 -17.31
C GLY A 163 -13.10 28.33 -17.34
N LYS A 164 -12.07 28.42 -16.48
CA LYS A 164 -11.04 27.41 -16.29
C LYS A 164 -10.93 27.01 -14.84
N ILE A 165 -11.00 25.71 -14.57
CA ILE A 165 -10.84 25.13 -13.24
C ILE A 165 -9.77 24.03 -13.30
N GLY A 166 -9.26 23.61 -12.14
CA GLY A 166 -8.21 22.60 -12.05
C GLY A 166 -8.63 21.37 -11.25
N PHE A 167 -8.01 20.25 -11.55
CA PHE A 167 -8.03 19.03 -10.75
C PHE A 167 -6.59 18.60 -10.48
N LEU A 168 -6.24 18.42 -9.20
CA LEU A 168 -4.94 17.96 -8.74
C LEU A 168 -5.11 16.57 -8.10
N GLY A 169 -4.79 15.52 -8.84
CA GLY A 169 -4.79 14.15 -8.36
C GLY A 169 -3.45 13.78 -7.70
N GLY A 170 -3.50 12.87 -6.74
CA GLY A 170 -2.32 12.20 -6.21
C GLY A 170 -1.77 11.21 -7.24
N MET A 171 -1.96 9.93 -6.99
CA MET A 171 -1.58 8.87 -7.92
C MET A 171 -2.60 8.74 -9.05
N ASP A 172 -2.14 8.53 -10.29
CA ASP A 172 -3.00 8.11 -11.38
C ASP A 172 -3.44 6.66 -11.14
N SER A 173 -4.59 6.51 -10.49
CA SER A 173 -5.14 5.23 -10.06
C SER A 173 -6.66 5.21 -10.22
N PRO A 174 -7.31 4.03 -10.33
CA PRO A 174 -8.75 3.93 -10.53
C PRO A 174 -9.59 4.74 -9.53
N ILE A 175 -9.15 4.82 -8.27
CA ILE A 175 -9.84 5.61 -7.23
C ILE A 175 -9.75 7.10 -7.53
N ILE A 176 -8.57 7.62 -7.81
CA ILE A 176 -8.37 9.05 -8.07
C ILE A 176 -9.00 9.48 -9.40
N LEU A 177 -9.03 8.56 -10.38
CA LEU A 177 -9.75 8.79 -11.64
C LEU A 177 -11.27 8.90 -11.45
N ARG A 178 -11.87 8.22 -10.42
CA ARG A 178 -13.29 8.43 -10.08
C ARG A 178 -13.55 9.85 -9.57
N PHE A 179 -12.68 10.39 -8.70
CA PHE A 179 -12.77 11.80 -8.28
C PHE A 179 -12.72 12.73 -9.50
N GLN A 180 -11.76 12.52 -10.40
CA GLN A 180 -11.60 13.33 -11.61
C GLN A 180 -12.84 13.25 -12.49
N ALA A 181 -13.34 12.05 -12.79
CA ALA A 181 -14.47 11.83 -13.68
C ALA A 181 -15.75 12.52 -13.16
N GLY A 182 -16.04 12.35 -11.86
CA GLY A 182 -17.14 13.05 -11.21
C GLY A 182 -17.00 14.57 -11.31
N TYR A 183 -15.84 15.10 -10.97
CA TYR A 183 -15.56 16.53 -11.02
C TYR A 183 -15.74 17.11 -12.44
N LEU A 184 -15.18 16.45 -13.45
CA LEU A 184 -15.34 16.84 -14.86
C LEU A 184 -16.81 16.82 -15.31
N ALA A 185 -17.50 15.72 -15.00
CA ALA A 185 -18.89 15.53 -15.38
C ALA A 185 -19.82 16.56 -14.72
N GLY A 186 -19.63 16.80 -13.41
CA GLY A 186 -20.39 17.79 -12.66
C GLY A 186 -20.15 19.21 -13.18
N ALA A 187 -18.91 19.57 -13.44
CA ALA A 187 -18.57 20.87 -14.02
C ALA A 187 -19.23 21.09 -15.39
N LYS A 188 -19.11 20.13 -16.29
CA LYS A 188 -19.68 20.21 -17.65
C LYS A 188 -21.21 20.16 -17.68
N SER A 189 -21.86 19.54 -16.70
CA SER A 189 -23.32 19.46 -16.64
C SER A 189 -23.99 20.83 -16.46
N VAL A 190 -23.31 21.75 -15.78
CA VAL A 190 -23.82 23.10 -15.48
C VAL A 190 -23.19 24.18 -16.36
N ARG A 191 -22.00 23.90 -16.92
CA ARG A 191 -21.27 24.80 -17.82
C ARG A 191 -20.51 24.00 -18.88
N PRO A 192 -21.13 23.70 -20.05
CA PRO A 192 -20.56 22.81 -21.06
C PRO A 192 -19.22 23.27 -21.67
N ASP A 193 -18.94 24.59 -21.69
CA ASP A 193 -17.73 25.22 -22.22
C ASP A 193 -16.58 25.30 -21.21
N ILE A 194 -16.80 24.88 -19.94
CA ILE A 194 -15.77 24.92 -18.89
C ILE A 194 -14.55 24.10 -19.29
N ARG A 195 -13.36 24.64 -19.07
CA ARG A 195 -12.10 23.91 -19.26
C ARG A 195 -11.59 23.41 -17.92
N VAL A 196 -11.26 22.13 -17.86
CA VAL A 196 -10.66 21.50 -16.65
C VAL A 196 -9.22 21.12 -16.96
N LEU A 197 -8.29 21.73 -16.24
CA LEU A 197 -6.86 21.38 -16.26
C LEU A 197 -6.63 20.27 -15.24
N SER A 198 -6.20 19.11 -15.68
CA SER A 198 -5.93 17.96 -14.78
C SER A 198 -4.44 17.68 -14.71
N GLN A 199 -3.93 17.50 -13.48
CA GLN A 199 -2.54 17.14 -13.20
C GLN A 199 -2.50 16.06 -12.13
N PHE A 200 -1.58 15.11 -12.26
CA PHE A 200 -1.31 14.08 -11.24
C PHE A 200 0.09 14.26 -10.68
N THR A 201 0.26 14.00 -9.40
CA THR A 201 1.54 14.23 -8.71
C THR A 201 2.50 13.05 -8.84
N GLY A 202 2.03 11.87 -9.24
CA GLY A 202 2.88 10.70 -9.47
C GLY A 202 2.11 9.43 -9.80
N LEU A 203 2.85 8.32 -9.88
CA LEU A 203 2.35 7.00 -10.24
C LEU A 203 2.50 5.98 -9.11
N THR A 204 3.09 6.38 -8.00
CA THR A 204 3.28 5.55 -6.80
C THR A 204 2.65 6.22 -5.59
N GLY A 205 2.55 5.50 -4.48
CA GLY A 205 1.99 6.03 -3.23
C GLY A 205 2.66 7.32 -2.73
N LYS A 206 3.93 7.59 -3.08
CA LYS A 206 4.62 8.85 -2.75
C LYS A 206 3.93 10.09 -3.31
N ALA A 207 3.09 9.92 -4.33
CA ALA A 207 2.26 10.98 -4.88
C ALA A 207 1.30 11.62 -3.85
N PHE A 208 0.99 10.92 -2.76
CA PHE A 208 0.13 11.42 -1.70
C PHE A 208 0.86 12.16 -0.58
N ASN A 209 2.21 12.17 -0.58
CA ASN A 209 3.02 12.82 0.43
C ASN A 209 4.17 13.65 -0.18
N ASN A 210 3.81 14.65 -1.00
CA ASN A 210 4.75 15.59 -1.62
C ASN A 210 4.13 16.99 -1.78
N PRO A 211 3.96 17.77 -0.69
CA PRO A 211 3.36 19.12 -0.75
C PRO A 211 4.08 20.06 -1.70
N GLN A 212 5.40 19.93 -1.84
CA GLN A 212 6.17 20.76 -2.77
C GLN A 212 5.75 20.54 -4.22
N LYS A 213 5.55 19.28 -4.64
CA LYS A 213 5.06 18.97 -5.99
C LYS A 213 3.62 19.45 -6.18
N GLY A 214 2.77 19.27 -5.17
CA GLY A 214 1.41 19.80 -5.14
C GLY A 214 1.37 21.31 -5.37
N TYR A 215 2.23 22.05 -4.66
CA TYR A 215 2.38 23.49 -4.83
C TYR A 215 2.79 23.89 -6.25
N LEU A 216 3.81 23.25 -6.81
CA LEU A 216 4.31 23.56 -8.16
C LEU A 216 3.26 23.32 -9.24
N LEU A 217 2.50 22.22 -9.16
CA LEU A 217 1.45 21.92 -10.11
C LEU A 217 0.25 22.85 -9.97
N ALA A 218 -0.14 23.21 -8.75
CA ALA A 218 -1.20 24.18 -8.49
C ALA A 218 -0.81 25.58 -9.02
N GLU A 219 0.43 26.06 -8.76
CA GLU A 219 0.96 27.32 -9.29
C GLU A 219 0.91 27.36 -10.82
N ARG A 220 1.25 26.23 -11.47
CA ARG A 220 1.16 26.08 -12.92
C ARG A 220 -0.28 26.22 -13.42
N MET A 221 -1.23 25.45 -12.85
CA MET A 221 -2.63 25.51 -13.25
C MET A 221 -3.25 26.90 -13.02
N TYR A 222 -2.95 27.56 -11.89
CA TYR A 222 -3.36 28.95 -11.67
C TYR A 222 -2.72 29.90 -12.70
N GLY A 223 -1.43 29.69 -13.03
CA GLY A 223 -0.74 30.46 -14.08
C GLY A 223 -1.34 30.26 -15.47
N GLU A 224 -1.91 29.10 -15.78
CA GLU A 224 -2.64 28.78 -17.02
C GLU A 224 -4.08 29.32 -17.01
N GLY A 225 -4.51 29.97 -15.91
CA GLY A 225 -5.76 30.69 -15.77
C GLY A 225 -6.88 29.93 -15.05
N ALA A 226 -6.60 28.79 -14.42
CA ALA A 226 -7.56 28.22 -13.46
C ALA A 226 -7.79 29.22 -12.31
N ASP A 227 -9.01 29.38 -11.85
CA ASP A 227 -9.35 30.22 -10.70
C ASP A 227 -9.85 29.42 -9.49
N ILE A 228 -10.13 28.13 -9.70
CA ILE A 228 -10.53 27.15 -8.67
C ILE A 228 -9.84 25.84 -8.97
N ILE A 229 -9.20 25.22 -7.96
CA ILE A 229 -8.58 23.90 -8.10
C ILE A 229 -9.15 22.98 -7.00
N PHE A 230 -9.61 21.80 -7.39
CA PHE A 230 -9.97 20.70 -6.51
C PHE A 230 -8.82 19.70 -6.42
N HIS A 231 -8.49 19.20 -5.23
CA HIS A 231 -7.51 18.14 -5.09
C HIS A 231 -8.09 16.84 -4.53
N ALA A 232 -7.48 15.73 -4.96
CA ALA A 232 -7.62 14.40 -4.38
C ALA A 232 -6.21 13.79 -4.27
N ALA A 233 -5.39 14.33 -3.36
CA ALA A 233 -3.95 14.12 -3.33
C ALA A 233 -3.35 13.94 -1.92
N GLY A 234 -4.18 13.69 -0.89
CA GLY A 234 -3.73 13.51 0.50
C GLY A 234 -2.90 14.72 0.98
N VAL A 235 -1.82 14.48 1.74
CA VAL A 235 -0.90 15.52 2.26
C VAL A 235 -0.32 16.39 1.12
N THR A 236 -0.14 15.86 -0.08
CA THR A 236 0.29 16.63 -1.25
C THR A 236 -0.64 17.82 -1.55
N GLY A 237 -1.93 17.71 -1.20
CA GLY A 237 -2.93 18.76 -1.32
C GLY A 237 -2.64 20.01 -0.49
N GLU A 238 -1.85 19.93 0.58
CA GLU A 238 -1.42 21.10 1.35
C GLU A 238 -0.70 22.11 0.47
N GLY A 239 0.04 21.63 -0.53
CA GLY A 239 0.70 22.49 -1.52
C GLY A 239 -0.28 23.33 -2.33
N LEU A 240 -1.49 22.81 -2.64
CA LEU A 240 -2.55 23.58 -3.29
C LEU A 240 -2.99 24.78 -2.43
N PHE A 241 -3.21 24.56 -1.13
CA PHE A 241 -3.65 25.64 -0.25
C PHE A 241 -2.58 26.74 -0.10
N LEU A 242 -1.28 26.37 -0.12
CA LEU A 242 -0.19 27.34 -0.17
C LEU A 242 -0.21 28.17 -1.46
N ALA A 243 -0.43 27.54 -2.61
CA ALA A 243 -0.56 28.21 -3.90
C ALA A 243 -1.80 29.11 -3.94
N ALA A 244 -2.93 28.64 -3.43
CA ALA A 244 -4.18 29.40 -3.33
C ALA A 244 -4.00 30.69 -2.50
N LYS A 245 -3.35 30.59 -1.33
CA LYS A 245 -3.01 31.73 -0.48
C LYS A 245 -2.13 32.76 -1.21
N LYS A 246 -1.10 32.29 -1.90
CA LYS A 246 -0.18 33.16 -2.64
C LYS A 246 -0.86 33.89 -3.80
N ARG A 247 -1.77 33.20 -4.51
CA ARG A 247 -2.47 33.72 -5.69
C ARG A 247 -3.76 34.45 -5.36
N HIS A 248 -4.26 34.36 -4.13
CA HIS A 248 -5.61 34.79 -3.73
C HIS A 248 -6.70 34.18 -4.64
N LEU A 249 -6.57 32.89 -4.95
CA LEU A 249 -7.50 32.10 -5.76
C LEU A 249 -8.11 30.98 -4.90
N TRP A 250 -9.16 30.35 -5.40
CA TRP A 250 -9.92 29.37 -4.62
C TRP A 250 -9.38 27.95 -4.77
N ALA A 251 -9.48 27.21 -3.68
CA ALA A 251 -9.24 25.78 -3.61
C ALA A 251 -10.52 25.03 -3.18
N ILE A 252 -10.59 23.74 -3.50
CA ILE A 252 -11.57 22.79 -2.96
C ILE A 252 -10.79 21.67 -2.29
N GLY A 253 -11.14 21.40 -1.01
CA GLY A 253 -10.55 20.35 -0.19
C GLY A 253 -11.16 18.98 -0.43
N VAL A 254 -10.63 17.95 0.26
CA VAL A 254 -11.05 16.55 0.12
C VAL A 254 -11.10 15.84 1.48
N ASP A 255 -11.86 14.76 1.55
CA ASP A 255 -12.05 13.81 2.66
C ASP A 255 -12.75 14.42 3.88
N ILE A 256 -12.24 15.51 4.43
CA ILE A 256 -12.81 16.24 5.57
C ILE A 256 -12.92 17.72 5.25
N ASP A 257 -13.50 18.51 6.18
CA ASP A 257 -13.46 19.97 6.06
C ASP A 257 -12.02 20.47 6.21
N GLN A 258 -11.48 21.06 5.14
CA GLN A 258 -10.14 21.63 5.07
C GLN A 258 -10.16 23.18 5.01
N SER A 259 -11.28 23.81 5.37
CA SER A 259 -11.44 25.28 5.34
C SER A 259 -10.40 26.03 6.18
N SER A 260 -9.94 25.41 7.26
CA SER A 260 -8.90 25.96 8.16
C SER A 260 -7.51 26.08 7.51
N LEU A 261 -7.23 25.28 6.46
CA LEU A 261 -5.93 25.30 5.78
C LEU A 261 -5.72 26.57 4.93
N ALA A 262 -6.80 27.17 4.40
CA ALA A 262 -6.74 28.48 3.73
C ALA A 262 -8.05 29.25 3.94
N PRO A 263 -8.26 29.86 5.12
CA PRO A 263 -9.51 30.54 5.47
C PRO A 263 -9.91 31.60 4.43
N GLY A 264 -11.18 31.54 3.97
CA GLY A 264 -11.74 32.44 2.95
C GLY A 264 -11.33 32.11 1.50
N LEU A 265 -10.45 31.12 1.29
CA LEU A 265 -10.01 30.67 -0.03
C LEU A 265 -10.39 29.23 -0.33
N VAL A 266 -10.87 28.47 0.66
CA VAL A 266 -11.45 27.15 0.44
C VAL A 266 -12.96 27.31 0.22
N LEU A 267 -13.43 27.08 -1.02
CA LEU A 267 -14.85 27.20 -1.35
C LEU A 267 -15.70 26.18 -0.60
N THR A 268 -15.22 24.95 -0.56
CA THR A 268 -15.83 23.78 0.09
C THR A 268 -14.79 22.68 0.17
N SER A 269 -15.12 21.58 0.82
CA SER A 269 -14.38 20.32 0.74
C SER A 269 -15.35 19.22 0.31
N MET A 270 -14.94 18.37 -0.65
CA MET A 270 -15.62 17.12 -0.95
C MET A 270 -15.39 16.17 0.22
N THR A 271 -16.46 15.81 0.93
CA THR A 271 -16.34 14.94 2.11
C THR A 271 -16.44 13.47 1.75
N LYS A 272 -15.63 12.65 2.41
CA LYS A 272 -15.63 11.19 2.33
C LYS A 272 -15.63 10.64 3.75
N HIS A 273 -16.79 10.11 4.18
CA HIS A 273 -17.04 9.74 5.56
C HIS A 273 -16.43 8.39 5.94
N VAL A 274 -15.10 8.29 5.86
CA VAL A 274 -14.34 7.12 6.28
C VAL A 274 -14.54 6.85 7.77
N ASP A 275 -14.70 7.90 8.58
CA ASP A 275 -15.02 7.84 10.01
C ASP A 275 -16.32 7.05 10.27
N VAL A 276 -17.36 7.30 9.50
CA VAL A 276 -18.64 6.57 9.60
C VAL A 276 -18.46 5.11 9.23
N ALA A 277 -17.79 4.83 8.10
CA ALA A 277 -17.59 3.47 7.61
C ALA A 277 -16.72 2.62 8.56
N VAL A 278 -15.68 3.21 9.15
CA VAL A 278 -14.84 2.57 10.17
C VAL A 278 -15.65 2.33 11.44
N PHE A 279 -16.34 3.35 11.96
CA PHE A 279 -17.18 3.21 13.17
C PHE A 279 -18.24 2.10 13.02
N GLU A 280 -19.00 2.08 11.93
CA GLU A 280 -20.02 1.06 11.69
C GLU A 280 -19.43 -0.34 11.53
N SER A 281 -18.21 -0.46 10.96
CA SER A 281 -17.50 -1.74 10.86
C SER A 281 -17.07 -2.27 12.22
N VAL A 282 -16.53 -1.39 13.08
CA VAL A 282 -16.16 -1.74 14.47
C VAL A 282 -17.40 -2.11 15.29
N LYS A 283 -18.47 -1.34 15.17
CA LYS A 283 -19.76 -1.58 15.83
C LYS A 283 -20.36 -2.93 15.43
N ALA A 284 -20.35 -3.26 14.13
CA ALA A 284 -20.80 -4.56 13.64
C ALA A 284 -19.96 -5.71 14.20
N CYS A 285 -18.64 -5.53 14.30
CA CYS A 285 -17.74 -6.52 14.89
C CYS A 285 -18.02 -6.70 16.39
N ALA A 286 -18.14 -5.62 17.16
CA ALA A 286 -18.42 -5.65 18.59
C ALA A 286 -19.79 -6.28 18.91
N ALA A 287 -20.78 -6.09 18.04
CA ALA A 287 -22.10 -6.69 18.15
C ALA A 287 -22.18 -8.16 17.65
N GLY A 288 -21.07 -8.75 17.17
CA GLY A 288 -21.07 -10.10 16.59
C GLY A 288 -21.75 -10.21 15.21
N ASN A 289 -22.10 -9.08 14.59
CA ASN A 289 -22.83 -9.00 13.32
C ASN A 289 -21.90 -8.66 12.12
N PHE A 290 -20.61 -8.93 12.27
CA PHE A 290 -19.64 -8.65 11.20
C PHE A 290 -19.96 -9.49 9.96
N SER A 291 -20.02 -8.84 8.80
CA SER A 291 -20.13 -9.49 7.49
C SER A 291 -19.01 -9.06 6.56
N GLY A 292 -18.41 -10.03 5.89
CA GLY A 292 -17.49 -9.75 4.80
C GLY A 292 -18.20 -9.32 3.52
N GLY A 293 -17.41 -9.09 2.46
CA GLY A 293 -17.88 -8.67 1.15
C GLY A 293 -17.77 -7.16 0.92
N ALA A 294 -18.16 -6.72 -0.29
CA ALA A 294 -18.10 -5.32 -0.66
C ALA A 294 -19.25 -4.50 -0.08
N LYS A 295 -18.95 -3.33 0.47
CA LYS A 295 -19.93 -2.34 0.97
C LYS A 295 -19.61 -1.00 0.31
N SER A 296 -20.60 -0.41 -0.38
CA SER A 296 -20.43 0.84 -1.12
C SER A 296 -21.15 1.99 -0.41
N PHE A 297 -20.46 3.13 -0.30
CA PHE A 297 -20.90 4.34 0.38
C PHE A 297 -20.92 5.52 -0.60
N GLY A 298 -22.10 5.96 -1.00
CA GLY A 298 -22.31 7.11 -1.85
C GLY A 298 -23.09 8.22 -1.14
N LEU A 299 -23.68 9.13 -1.93
CA LEU A 299 -24.54 10.19 -1.41
C LEU A 299 -25.76 9.64 -0.65
N LYS A 300 -26.35 8.55 -1.15
CA LYS A 300 -27.52 7.90 -0.56
C LYS A 300 -27.21 7.33 0.82
N GLU A 301 -26.04 6.75 1.00
CA GLU A 301 -25.55 6.17 2.25
C GLU A 301 -24.87 7.22 3.15
N ASN A 302 -24.89 8.50 2.75
CA ASN A 302 -24.15 9.57 3.42
C ASN A 302 -22.64 9.26 3.57
N GLY A 303 -22.07 8.53 2.59
CA GLY A 303 -20.65 8.18 2.56
C GLY A 303 -19.77 9.21 1.89
N VAL A 304 -20.35 10.04 1.04
CA VAL A 304 -19.71 11.18 0.39
C VAL A 304 -20.62 12.40 0.39
N GLY A 305 -20.06 13.60 0.22
CA GLY A 305 -20.83 14.83 0.22
C GLY A 305 -19.95 16.06 -0.04
N PHE A 306 -20.38 17.21 0.44
CA PHE A 306 -19.59 18.43 0.45
C PHE A 306 -19.94 19.30 1.66
N VAL A 307 -19.01 20.13 2.11
CA VAL A 307 -19.19 21.06 3.21
C VAL A 307 -20.02 22.28 2.77
N TYR A 308 -21.08 22.60 3.51
CA TYR A 308 -21.80 23.86 3.39
C TYR A 308 -22.23 24.33 4.77
N ASP A 309 -21.55 25.32 5.31
CA ASP A 309 -21.69 25.79 6.68
C ASP A 309 -21.49 27.32 6.80
N ASP A 310 -21.37 27.82 8.03
CA ASP A 310 -21.17 29.24 8.29
C ASP A 310 -19.88 29.83 7.73
N TYR A 311 -18.86 28.99 7.47
CA TYR A 311 -17.59 29.44 6.89
C TYR A 311 -17.70 29.74 5.40
N ASN A 312 -18.41 28.86 4.64
CA ASN A 312 -18.38 28.93 3.19
C ASN A 312 -19.70 29.38 2.54
N LYS A 313 -20.81 29.49 3.27
CA LYS A 313 -22.07 30.02 2.73
C LYS A 313 -21.95 31.45 2.16
N GLY A 314 -21.00 32.24 2.63
CA GLY A 314 -20.66 33.53 2.04
C GLY A 314 -19.84 33.43 0.75
N LEU A 315 -19.15 32.32 0.53
CA LEU A 315 -18.36 32.04 -0.67
C LEU A 315 -19.21 31.36 -1.76
N ILE A 316 -20.17 30.54 -1.37
CA ILE A 316 -21.11 29.83 -2.27
C ILE A 316 -22.49 30.49 -2.10
N PRO A 317 -22.93 31.34 -3.05
CA PRO A 317 -24.27 31.94 -3.03
C PRO A 317 -25.38 30.90 -2.93
N GLY A 318 -26.50 31.26 -2.27
CA GLY A 318 -27.62 30.35 -2.04
C GLY A 318 -28.22 29.73 -3.32
N ASP A 319 -28.26 30.51 -4.41
CA ASP A 319 -28.76 29.99 -5.71
C ASP A 319 -27.85 28.90 -6.30
N ILE A 320 -26.54 28.95 -6.04
CA ILE A 320 -25.59 27.87 -6.42
C ILE A 320 -25.83 26.65 -5.54
N HIS A 321 -25.94 26.86 -4.21
CA HIS A 321 -26.21 25.79 -3.27
C HIS A 321 -27.51 25.05 -3.62
N ASP A 322 -28.61 25.78 -3.88
CA ASP A 322 -29.91 25.19 -4.19
C ASP A 322 -29.87 24.34 -5.48
N LYS A 323 -29.16 24.83 -6.52
CA LYS A 323 -28.93 24.06 -7.76
C LYS A 323 -28.18 22.76 -7.49
N VAL A 324 -27.14 22.80 -6.66
CA VAL A 324 -26.32 21.63 -6.33
C VAL A 324 -27.08 20.65 -5.45
N GLN A 325 -27.91 21.13 -4.53
CA GLN A 325 -28.83 20.28 -3.74
C GLN A 325 -29.87 19.57 -4.64
N ALA A 326 -30.38 20.24 -5.66
CA ALA A 326 -31.27 19.60 -6.64
C ALA A 326 -30.55 18.51 -7.45
N ILE A 327 -29.29 18.73 -7.81
CA ILE A 327 -28.44 17.71 -8.45
C ILE A 327 -28.21 16.52 -7.53
N GLN A 328 -27.87 16.77 -6.26
CA GLN A 328 -27.69 15.74 -5.24
C GLN A 328 -28.96 14.88 -5.10
N GLY A 329 -30.14 15.50 -5.06
CA GLY A 329 -31.43 14.80 -5.00
C GLY A 329 -31.62 13.85 -6.21
N LYS A 330 -31.24 14.28 -7.41
CA LYS A 330 -31.33 13.46 -8.63
C LYS A 330 -30.36 12.26 -8.60
N ILE A 331 -29.16 12.45 -8.06
CA ILE A 331 -28.20 11.34 -7.91
C ILE A 331 -28.74 10.33 -6.88
N ILE A 332 -29.20 10.79 -5.73
CA ILE A 332 -29.77 9.93 -4.67
C ILE A 332 -30.99 9.15 -5.17
N SER A 333 -31.87 9.77 -5.94
CA SER A 333 -33.05 9.11 -6.52
C SER A 333 -32.72 8.16 -7.68
N GLY A 334 -31.52 8.22 -8.24
CA GLY A 334 -31.11 7.46 -9.43
C GLY A 334 -31.57 8.06 -10.75
N GLU A 335 -32.20 9.26 -10.75
CA GLU A 335 -32.54 10.02 -11.97
C GLU A 335 -31.28 10.43 -12.74
N LEU A 336 -30.20 10.72 -12.02
CA LEU A 336 -28.90 11.05 -12.59
C LEU A 336 -27.87 10.01 -12.16
N THR A 337 -27.29 9.30 -13.13
CA THR A 337 -26.15 8.42 -12.92
C THR A 337 -24.87 9.17 -13.22
N VAL A 338 -23.96 9.23 -12.24
CA VAL A 338 -22.65 9.87 -12.43
C VAL A 338 -21.73 8.93 -13.19
N PRO A 339 -21.06 9.42 -14.27
CA PRO A 339 -20.12 8.57 -15.00
C PRO A 339 -18.91 8.20 -14.15
N THR A 340 -18.51 6.94 -14.23
CA THR A 340 -17.25 6.43 -13.69
C THR A 340 -16.25 6.25 -14.82
N VAL A 341 -14.97 6.18 -14.50
CA VAL A 341 -13.93 5.86 -15.48
C VAL A 341 -13.83 4.35 -15.64
N ASP A 342 -13.75 3.91 -16.89
CA ASP A 342 -13.36 2.54 -17.21
C ASP A 342 -11.92 2.31 -16.70
N SER A 343 -11.69 1.21 -16.00
CA SER A 343 -10.45 0.87 -15.31
C SER A 343 -9.31 0.46 -16.24
N SER A 344 -9.24 1.00 -17.46
CA SER A 344 -8.12 0.78 -18.36
C SER A 344 -6.85 1.40 -17.75
N LYS A 345 -5.78 0.59 -17.64
CA LYS A 345 -4.48 1.07 -17.18
C LYS A 345 -4.03 2.27 -18.02
N PRO A 346 -3.42 3.31 -17.42
CA PRO A 346 -3.07 4.55 -18.10
C PRO A 346 -2.05 4.34 -19.24
N LEU A 347 -2.00 5.28 -20.19
CA LEU A 347 -0.84 5.42 -21.06
C LEU A 347 0.29 6.08 -20.28
N LEU A 348 1.51 5.60 -20.44
CA LEU A 348 2.68 6.09 -19.70
C LEU A 348 3.61 6.90 -20.58
N SER A 349 4.13 8.01 -20.08
CA SER A 349 5.23 8.70 -20.73
C SER A 349 6.57 7.98 -20.45
N ARG A 350 7.59 8.28 -21.26
CA ARG A 350 8.95 7.79 -21.03
C ARG A 350 9.55 8.30 -19.71
N ASN A 351 9.10 9.47 -19.23
CA ASN A 351 9.54 10.02 -17.95
C ASN A 351 8.90 9.29 -16.78
N ASP A 352 7.63 8.90 -16.90
CA ASP A 352 6.94 8.10 -15.87
C ASP A 352 7.68 6.79 -15.58
N LEU A 353 8.11 6.08 -16.62
CA LEU A 353 8.90 4.84 -16.46
C LEU A 353 10.23 5.09 -15.72
N ARG A 354 10.91 6.21 -16.00
CA ARG A 354 12.16 6.57 -15.33
C ARG A 354 11.95 6.97 -13.87
N ASP A 355 10.87 7.68 -13.59
CA ASP A 355 10.53 8.14 -12.24
C ASP A 355 10.14 6.95 -11.36
N VAL A 356 9.24 6.09 -11.83
CA VAL A 356 8.87 4.83 -11.15
C VAL A 356 10.10 3.96 -10.87
N LEU A 357 10.95 3.76 -11.89
CA LEU A 357 12.19 2.98 -11.72
C LEU A 357 13.14 3.59 -10.67
N THR A 358 13.17 4.93 -10.57
CA THR A 358 14.00 5.62 -9.57
C THR A 358 13.44 5.39 -8.18
N GLU A 359 12.14 5.53 -7.99
CA GLU A 359 11.47 5.31 -6.72
C GLU A 359 11.63 3.88 -6.22
N LEU A 360 11.41 2.88 -7.07
CA LEU A 360 11.60 1.47 -6.72
C LEU A 360 13.04 1.16 -6.30
N LYS A 361 14.03 1.69 -7.05
CA LYS A 361 15.44 1.54 -6.69
C LYS A 361 15.73 2.15 -5.30
N ASP A 362 15.16 3.32 -5.02
CA ASP A 362 15.39 4.03 -3.76
C ASP A 362 14.70 3.31 -2.58
N GLU A 363 13.53 2.72 -2.79
CA GLU A 363 12.87 1.87 -1.79
C GLU A 363 13.68 0.60 -1.47
N ILE A 364 14.17 -0.11 -2.49
CA ILE A 364 15.06 -1.26 -2.30
C ILE A 364 16.30 -0.86 -1.50
N LYS A 365 16.87 0.31 -1.80
CA LYS A 365 18.03 0.85 -1.06
C LYS A 365 17.72 1.08 0.40
N VAL A 366 16.60 1.72 0.73
CA VAL A 366 16.17 1.99 2.13
C VAL A 366 16.05 0.68 2.91
N VAL A 367 15.42 -0.34 2.33
CA VAL A 367 15.26 -1.64 2.97
C VAL A 367 16.61 -2.31 3.24
N LEU A 368 17.51 -2.31 2.28
CA LEU A 368 18.85 -2.88 2.45
C LEU A 368 19.71 -2.09 3.47
N GLU A 369 19.52 -0.78 3.58
CA GLU A 369 20.19 0.07 4.57
C GLU A 369 19.67 -0.19 5.98
N LYS A 370 18.36 -0.39 6.14
CA LYS A 370 17.75 -0.77 7.43
C LYS A 370 18.30 -2.11 7.91
N LEU A 371 18.29 -3.13 7.04
CA LEU A 371 18.82 -4.45 7.38
C LEU A 371 20.32 -4.42 7.72
N ASP A 372 21.10 -3.63 6.99
CA ASP A 372 22.52 -3.38 7.28
C ASP A 372 22.71 -2.81 8.70
N SER A 373 21.90 -1.83 9.07
CA SER A 373 21.93 -1.19 10.39
C SER A 373 21.53 -2.17 11.51
N ASP A 374 20.48 -2.97 11.27
CA ASP A 374 19.99 -3.97 12.23
C ASP A 374 21.04 -5.07 12.48
N LEU A 375 21.63 -5.61 11.41
CA LEU A 375 22.68 -6.63 11.52
C LEU A 375 23.96 -6.10 12.16
N LYS A 376 24.34 -4.86 11.87
CA LYS A 376 25.46 -4.18 12.51
C LYS A 376 25.24 -4.07 14.02
N LEU A 377 24.04 -3.69 14.44
CA LEU A 377 23.67 -3.64 15.86
C LEU A 377 23.69 -5.05 16.47
N GLY A 378 23.11 -6.05 15.80
CA GLY A 378 23.11 -7.44 16.21
C GLY A 378 24.53 -7.99 16.41
N ALA A 379 25.44 -7.72 15.46
CA ALA A 379 26.84 -8.12 15.56
C ALA A 379 27.53 -7.48 16.78
N LYS A 380 27.23 -6.21 17.06
CA LYS A 380 27.74 -5.51 18.26
C LYS A 380 27.19 -6.13 19.56
N MET A 381 25.92 -6.49 19.59
CA MET A 381 25.30 -7.14 20.76
C MET A 381 25.87 -8.53 21.01
N LEU A 382 26.23 -9.26 19.96
CA LEU A 382 26.83 -10.61 20.06
C LEU A 382 28.32 -10.61 20.40
N SER A 383 28.98 -9.45 20.36
CA SER A 383 30.41 -9.35 20.70
C SER A 383 30.69 -9.85 22.09
N GLY A 384 31.67 -10.76 22.22
CA GLY A 384 32.05 -11.38 23.49
C GLY A 384 31.06 -12.42 24.02
N MET A 385 30.02 -12.80 23.26
CA MET A 385 29.09 -13.86 23.64
C MET A 385 29.45 -15.18 22.96
N GLU A 386 29.06 -16.29 23.59
CA GLU A 386 29.00 -17.59 22.92
C GLU A 386 27.84 -17.56 21.88
N LEU A 387 28.17 -17.85 20.61
CA LEU A 387 27.26 -17.69 19.48
C LEU A 387 26.09 -18.69 19.46
N ASN A 388 26.14 -19.76 20.26
CA ASN A 388 25.06 -20.75 20.45
C ASN A 388 24.24 -20.52 21.74
N SER A 389 24.56 -19.50 22.53
CA SER A 389 23.92 -19.24 23.83
C SER A 389 22.46 -18.77 23.66
N ASP A 390 21.65 -18.90 24.74
CA ASP A 390 20.28 -18.39 24.79
C ASP A 390 20.22 -16.86 24.62
N ARG A 391 21.25 -16.15 25.07
CA ARG A 391 21.40 -14.71 24.87
C ARG A 391 21.59 -14.40 23.39
N ALA A 392 22.41 -15.17 22.67
CA ALA A 392 22.58 -15.03 21.22
C ALA A 392 21.26 -15.32 20.50
N ARG A 393 20.51 -16.36 20.89
CA ARG A 393 19.17 -16.65 20.33
C ARG A 393 18.18 -15.50 20.57
N SER A 394 18.25 -14.83 21.71
CA SER A 394 17.40 -13.66 21.99
C SER A 394 17.69 -12.49 21.04
N VAL A 395 18.98 -12.26 20.71
CA VAL A 395 19.37 -11.27 19.70
C VAL A 395 18.83 -11.65 18.32
N LEU A 396 18.97 -12.93 17.93
CA LEU A 396 18.45 -13.44 16.65
C LEU A 396 16.92 -13.33 16.56
N LYS A 397 16.18 -13.65 17.64
CA LYS A 397 14.71 -13.50 17.69
C LYS A 397 14.28 -12.06 17.44
N ARG A 398 15.01 -11.09 18.05
CA ARG A 398 14.75 -9.67 17.81
C ARG A 398 15.00 -9.28 16.37
N LEU A 399 16.13 -9.65 15.77
CA LEU A 399 16.46 -9.36 14.38
C LEU A 399 15.42 -9.96 13.41
N TYR A 400 15.04 -11.21 13.63
CA TYR A 400 14.04 -11.91 12.83
C TYR A 400 12.67 -11.25 12.92
N GLY A 401 12.24 -10.86 14.13
CA GLY A 401 10.94 -10.22 14.35
C GLY A 401 10.79 -8.84 13.72
N LEU A 402 11.91 -8.15 13.44
CA LEU A 402 11.91 -6.85 12.77
C LEU A 402 11.80 -6.94 11.23
N ASN A 403 11.94 -8.14 10.63
CA ASN A 403 12.12 -8.29 9.19
C ASN A 403 11.33 -9.49 8.63
N PRO A 404 10.10 -9.29 8.14
CA PRO A 404 9.18 -10.37 7.74
C PRO A 404 9.59 -11.14 6.48
N TYR A 405 10.52 -10.61 5.69
CA TYR A 405 11.07 -11.22 4.47
C TYR A 405 12.24 -12.15 4.73
N LEU A 406 12.66 -12.32 5.99
CA LEU A 406 13.71 -13.23 6.35
C LEU A 406 13.21 -14.68 6.35
N ILE A 407 14.04 -15.56 5.81
CA ILE A 407 13.90 -17.02 5.97
C ILE A 407 14.33 -17.37 7.38
N ASP A 408 15.52 -16.94 7.76
CA ASP A 408 16.07 -17.11 9.11
C ASP A 408 17.07 -15.99 9.50
N CYS A 409 17.34 -15.92 10.80
CA CYS A 409 18.53 -15.29 11.35
C CYS A 409 19.37 -16.34 12.07
N SER A 410 20.67 -16.33 11.83
CA SER A 410 21.57 -17.32 12.40
C SER A 410 22.90 -16.72 12.87
N THR A 411 23.58 -17.42 13.75
CA THR A 411 24.99 -17.22 14.05
C THR A 411 25.82 -18.33 13.44
N VAL A 412 27.02 -17.98 12.98
CA VAL A 412 27.96 -18.90 12.34
C VAL A 412 29.29 -18.80 13.04
N SER A 413 29.91 -19.92 13.40
CA SER A 413 31.24 -19.94 14.02
C SER A 413 32.32 -19.50 13.04
N ASN A 414 33.54 -19.24 13.53
CA ASN A 414 34.71 -18.95 12.71
C ASN A 414 35.17 -20.15 11.85
N GLN A 415 34.62 -21.34 12.08
CA GLN A 415 34.83 -22.55 11.29
C GLN A 415 33.72 -22.80 10.26
N ALA A 416 32.84 -21.81 10.01
CA ALA A 416 31.72 -21.90 9.06
C ALA A 416 30.58 -22.85 9.52
N ILE A 417 30.43 -23.14 10.80
CA ILE A 417 29.39 -23.99 11.32
C ILE A 417 28.23 -23.13 11.85
N LEU A 418 27.01 -23.42 11.42
CA LEU A 418 25.79 -22.79 11.95
C LEU A 418 25.62 -23.14 13.42
N GLN A 419 25.56 -22.13 14.30
CA GLN A 419 25.56 -22.31 15.76
C GLN A 419 24.17 -22.18 16.37
N ALA A 420 23.42 -21.17 15.98
CA ALA A 420 22.05 -20.93 16.42
C ALA A 420 21.24 -20.37 15.26
N ILE A 421 19.99 -20.81 15.12
CA ILE A 421 19.06 -20.39 14.06
C ILE A 421 17.69 -20.02 14.66
N VAL A 422 17.07 -19.01 14.12
CA VAL A 422 15.72 -18.56 14.43
C VAL A 422 15.00 -18.29 13.10
N PRO A 423 13.72 -18.74 12.89
CA PRO A 423 12.81 -19.37 13.85
C PRO A 423 13.14 -20.85 14.13
N GLU A 424 12.51 -21.40 15.18
CA GLU A 424 12.80 -22.73 15.71
C GLU A 424 12.55 -23.87 14.68
N GLY A 425 11.67 -23.62 13.69
CA GLY A 425 11.45 -24.57 12.58
C GLY A 425 12.68 -24.88 11.72
N PHE A 426 13.76 -24.09 11.83
CA PHE A 426 15.03 -24.33 11.14
C PHE A 426 16.15 -24.87 12.05
N LYS A 427 15.85 -25.17 13.32
CA LYS A 427 16.84 -25.66 14.29
C LYS A 427 17.58 -26.94 13.84
N GLN A 428 16.95 -27.80 13.02
CA GLN A 428 17.59 -28.99 12.45
C GLN A 428 18.81 -28.70 11.58
N PHE A 429 19.01 -27.46 11.15
CA PHE A 429 20.17 -27.05 10.35
C PHE A 429 21.34 -26.52 11.23
N GLU A 430 21.20 -26.46 12.54
CA GLU A 430 22.32 -26.17 13.44
C GLU A 430 23.36 -27.29 13.32
N GLY A 431 24.62 -26.93 13.25
CA GLY A 431 25.71 -27.84 12.95
C GLY A 431 26.05 -27.97 11.45
N ALA A 432 25.25 -27.41 10.55
CA ALA A 432 25.54 -27.45 9.12
C ALA A 432 26.79 -26.61 8.77
N ASP A 433 27.62 -27.16 7.89
CA ASP A 433 28.83 -26.52 7.36
C ASP A 433 28.47 -25.68 6.12
N ILE A 434 28.79 -24.40 6.15
CA ILE A 434 28.63 -23.44 5.05
C ILE A 434 29.96 -22.96 4.45
N SER A 435 31.05 -23.64 4.74
CA SER A 435 32.41 -23.27 4.29
C SER A 435 32.55 -23.20 2.75
N ALA A 436 31.78 -24.01 2.02
CA ALA A 436 31.78 -24.04 0.56
C ALA A 436 31.04 -22.84 -0.08
N GLN A 437 30.32 -22.02 0.70
CA GLN A 437 29.57 -20.89 0.17
C GLN A 437 30.49 -19.70 -0.12
N ALA A 438 30.41 -19.16 -1.35
CA ALA A 438 31.28 -18.08 -1.82
C ALA A 438 31.25 -16.81 -0.95
N HIS A 439 30.09 -16.45 -0.40
CA HIS A 439 29.93 -15.29 0.47
C HIS A 439 30.63 -15.51 1.83
N TRP A 440 30.68 -16.75 2.35
CA TRP A 440 31.45 -17.08 3.53
C TRP A 440 32.98 -16.92 3.27
N ALA A 441 33.47 -17.43 2.15
CA ALA A 441 34.87 -17.24 1.76
C ALA A 441 35.25 -15.76 1.65
N LYS A 442 34.35 -14.92 1.12
CA LYS A 442 34.53 -13.46 1.04
C LYS A 442 34.55 -12.83 2.44
N LEU A 443 33.65 -13.23 3.35
CA LEU A 443 33.61 -12.75 4.74
C LEU A 443 34.93 -13.06 5.47
N ILE A 444 35.39 -14.32 5.40
CA ILE A 444 36.65 -14.77 6.04
C ILE A 444 37.83 -13.98 5.53
N LYS A 445 37.92 -13.77 4.21
CA LYS A 445 39.05 -13.01 3.59
C LYS A 445 39.03 -11.54 3.98
N THR A 446 37.86 -10.91 4.01
CA THR A 446 37.79 -9.45 4.14
C THR A 446 37.53 -8.97 5.57
N ARG A 447 36.92 -9.81 6.41
CA ARG A 447 36.41 -9.43 7.75
C ARG A 447 35.46 -8.23 7.71
N LYS A 448 34.80 -8.03 6.57
CA LYS A 448 33.80 -6.96 6.33
C LYS A 448 32.43 -7.57 6.08
N PRO A 449 31.35 -6.82 6.31
CA PRO A 449 30.01 -7.27 5.96
C PRO A 449 29.91 -7.73 4.51
N VAL A 450 29.09 -8.73 4.23
CA VAL A 450 28.91 -9.30 2.89
C VAL A 450 27.43 -9.51 2.63
N LEU A 451 26.95 -8.97 1.51
CA LEU A 451 25.68 -9.35 0.89
C LEU A 451 26.01 -10.33 -0.25
N SER A 452 25.39 -11.50 -0.29
CA SER A 452 25.63 -12.50 -1.34
C SER A 452 24.81 -12.18 -2.61
N GLY A 453 25.13 -12.83 -3.71
CA GLY A 453 24.18 -13.09 -4.78
C GLY A 453 23.13 -14.12 -4.30
N SER A 454 22.13 -14.40 -5.16
CA SER A 454 21.18 -15.48 -4.91
C SER A 454 21.87 -16.84 -5.03
N PHE A 455 21.60 -17.74 -4.10
CA PHE A 455 22.14 -19.10 -4.07
C PHE A 455 21.12 -20.04 -3.45
N ARG A 456 21.31 -21.34 -3.63
CA ARG A 456 20.49 -22.34 -2.94
C ARG A 456 20.99 -22.53 -1.51
N SER A 457 20.15 -22.17 -0.54
CA SER A 457 20.49 -22.27 0.86
C SER A 457 20.50 -23.73 1.36
N VAL A 458 21.13 -23.99 2.51
CA VAL A 458 21.06 -25.31 3.17
C VAL A 458 19.64 -25.65 3.62
N GLN A 459 18.79 -24.65 3.81
CA GLN A 459 17.36 -24.80 4.10
C GLN A 459 16.52 -25.20 2.87
N GLY A 460 17.10 -25.16 1.67
CA GLY A 460 16.51 -25.59 0.40
C GLY A 460 16.07 -24.48 -0.56
N PRO A 461 15.44 -23.37 -0.14
CA PRO A 461 15.00 -22.34 -1.08
C PRO A 461 16.17 -21.49 -1.62
N ALA A 462 15.93 -20.80 -2.75
CA ALA A 462 16.79 -19.74 -3.24
C ALA A 462 16.78 -18.58 -2.23
N ALA A 463 17.95 -18.05 -1.92
CA ALA A 463 18.09 -17.04 -0.88
C ALA A 463 19.27 -16.10 -1.15
N VAL A 464 19.28 -14.97 -0.47
CA VAL A 464 20.40 -14.04 -0.38
C VAL A 464 20.82 -13.96 1.08
N ALA A 465 22.10 -14.14 1.38
CA ALA A 465 22.64 -14.07 2.72
C ALA A 465 23.31 -12.71 2.98
N PHE A 466 22.98 -12.11 4.12
CA PHE A 466 23.62 -10.90 4.59
C PHE A 466 24.37 -11.21 5.89
N HIS A 467 25.69 -11.21 5.84
CA HIS A 467 26.57 -11.55 6.96
C HIS A 467 27.24 -10.32 7.53
N TYR A 468 27.27 -10.25 8.86
CA TYR A 468 28.08 -9.29 9.62
C TYR A 468 29.10 -10.04 10.50
N PRO A 469 30.41 -9.68 10.44
CA PRO A 469 31.40 -10.31 11.28
C PRO A 469 31.20 -9.97 12.76
N VAL A 470 31.33 -10.97 13.62
CA VAL A 470 31.30 -10.84 15.07
C VAL A 470 32.71 -11.06 15.63
N PHE A 471 33.12 -10.19 16.54
CA PHE A 471 34.41 -10.25 17.18
C PHE A 471 34.25 -10.51 18.69
N SER A 472 35.20 -11.25 19.26
CA SER A 472 35.31 -11.44 20.69
C SER A 472 35.74 -10.15 21.40
N SER A 473 35.71 -10.14 22.75
CA SER A 473 36.12 -8.98 23.55
C SER A 473 37.59 -8.56 23.33
N ASP A 474 38.44 -9.50 22.93
CA ASP A 474 39.84 -9.29 22.56
C ASP A 474 40.05 -9.05 21.05
N SER A 475 39.00 -8.66 20.34
CA SER A 475 39.01 -8.31 18.91
C SER A 475 39.36 -9.46 17.94
N ARG A 476 39.36 -10.71 18.36
CA ARG A 476 39.52 -11.87 17.48
C ARG A 476 38.21 -12.17 16.78
N PHE A 477 38.27 -12.62 15.52
CA PHE A 477 37.11 -13.04 14.79
C PHE A 477 36.48 -14.28 15.39
N ALA A 478 35.27 -14.14 15.93
CA ALA A 478 34.52 -15.22 16.57
C ALA A 478 33.57 -15.94 15.58
N GLY A 479 33.17 -15.26 14.54
CA GLY A 479 32.22 -15.78 13.57
C GLY A 479 31.38 -14.67 12.93
N SER A 480 30.12 -14.94 12.63
CA SER A 480 29.20 -13.93 12.09
C SER A 480 27.79 -14.08 12.63
N VAL A 481 27.02 -12.99 12.53
CA VAL A 481 25.56 -13.03 12.49
C VAL A 481 25.12 -12.93 11.03
N SER A 482 24.13 -13.74 10.66
CA SER A 482 23.60 -13.83 9.31
C SER A 482 22.10 -13.62 9.31
N ALA A 483 21.60 -12.93 8.29
CA ALA A 483 20.20 -12.93 7.90
C ALA A 483 20.07 -13.56 6.51
N LEU A 484 19.23 -14.57 6.40
CA LEU A 484 18.90 -15.22 5.14
C LEU A 484 17.60 -14.64 4.59
N LEU A 485 17.67 -13.95 3.46
CA LEU A 485 16.55 -13.26 2.85
C LEU A 485 15.91 -14.13 1.75
N ALA A 486 14.58 -14.07 1.66
CA ALA A 486 13.85 -14.46 0.47
C ALA A 486 13.72 -13.22 -0.46
N PRO A 487 14.52 -13.09 -1.52
CA PRO A 487 14.50 -11.90 -2.37
C PRO A 487 13.12 -11.69 -3.00
N GLU A 488 12.42 -12.76 -3.35
CA GLU A 488 11.06 -12.72 -3.87
C GLU A 488 10.09 -12.02 -2.89
N LYS A 489 10.09 -12.40 -1.61
CA LYS A 489 9.22 -11.78 -0.60
C LYS A 489 9.53 -10.31 -0.38
N LEU A 490 10.83 -9.97 -0.29
CA LEU A 490 11.27 -8.59 -0.13
C LEU A 490 10.81 -7.72 -1.29
N LEU A 491 10.99 -8.20 -2.52
CA LEU A 491 10.76 -7.42 -3.72
C LEU A 491 9.27 -7.34 -4.08
N ALA A 492 8.50 -8.39 -3.80
CA ALA A 492 7.05 -8.39 -4.00
C ALA A 492 6.37 -7.26 -3.20
N GLY A 493 6.73 -7.06 -1.94
CA GLY A 493 6.17 -5.98 -1.11
C GLY A 493 6.42 -4.58 -1.67
N ILE A 494 7.50 -4.39 -2.44
CA ILE A 494 7.86 -3.11 -3.06
C ILE A 494 7.24 -2.98 -4.46
N ILE A 495 7.27 -4.04 -5.26
CA ILE A 495 6.98 -3.99 -6.71
C ILE A 495 5.51 -4.24 -7.02
N THR A 496 4.86 -5.18 -6.33
CA THR A 496 3.48 -5.55 -6.62
C THR A 496 2.51 -4.35 -6.56
N PRO A 497 2.60 -3.42 -5.59
CA PRO A 497 1.73 -2.25 -5.57
C PRO A 497 1.84 -1.37 -6.82
N VAL A 498 3.00 -1.37 -7.48
CA VAL A 498 3.24 -0.61 -8.72
C VAL A 498 2.73 -1.37 -9.94
N SER A 499 3.17 -2.62 -10.12
CA SER A 499 2.81 -3.43 -11.29
C SER A 499 1.32 -3.76 -11.38
N SER A 500 0.62 -3.85 -10.25
CA SER A 500 -0.84 -4.07 -10.21
C SER A 500 -1.62 -2.88 -10.79
N ASN A 501 -1.09 -1.67 -10.68
CA ASN A 501 -1.78 -0.44 -11.07
C ASN A 501 -1.31 0.12 -12.41
N LEU A 502 -0.11 -0.21 -12.86
CA LEU A 502 0.48 0.29 -14.10
C LEU A 502 0.62 -0.81 -15.16
N PRO A 503 0.60 -0.48 -16.46
CA PRO A 503 0.81 -1.43 -17.55
C PRO A 503 2.32 -1.73 -17.74
N VAL A 504 2.99 -2.14 -16.66
CA VAL A 504 4.44 -2.40 -16.66
C VAL A 504 4.75 -3.80 -16.13
N ASP A 505 5.78 -4.42 -16.69
CA ASP A 505 6.42 -5.57 -16.09
C ASP A 505 7.72 -5.10 -15.41
N ILE A 506 8.01 -5.62 -14.23
CA ILE A 506 9.17 -5.24 -13.44
C ILE A 506 9.86 -6.50 -12.98
N PHE A 507 11.15 -6.59 -13.27
CA PHE A 507 11.98 -7.71 -12.85
C PHE A 507 13.34 -7.26 -12.33
N LEU A 508 13.95 -8.11 -11.53
CA LEU A 508 15.33 -7.95 -11.07
C LEU A 508 16.16 -9.16 -11.46
N MET A 509 17.31 -8.90 -12.03
CA MET A 509 18.31 -9.94 -12.31
C MET A 509 19.69 -9.58 -11.78
N GLN A 510 20.47 -10.61 -11.50
CA GLN A 510 21.87 -10.49 -11.17
C GLN A 510 22.72 -10.21 -12.43
N THR A 511 23.95 -9.82 -12.22
CA THR A 511 24.90 -9.52 -13.32
C THR A 511 25.37 -10.75 -14.10
N ASP A 512 25.04 -11.95 -13.64
CA ASP A 512 25.23 -13.23 -14.35
C ASP A 512 24.01 -13.67 -15.16
N GLY A 513 22.93 -12.86 -15.15
CA GLY A 513 21.69 -13.13 -15.87
C GLY A 513 20.65 -13.96 -15.11
N LEU A 514 20.90 -14.31 -13.84
CA LEU A 514 19.93 -15.02 -13.01
C LEU A 514 18.78 -14.07 -12.59
N MET A 515 17.55 -14.46 -12.88
CA MET A 515 16.34 -13.75 -12.48
C MET A 515 16.06 -14.00 -11.00
N ILE A 516 16.12 -12.96 -10.16
CA ILE A 516 15.89 -13.05 -8.72
C ILE A 516 14.48 -12.62 -8.31
N TYR A 517 13.82 -11.87 -9.17
CA TYR A 517 12.41 -11.49 -9.06
C TYR A 517 11.83 -11.17 -10.44
N ASP A 518 10.60 -11.56 -10.67
CA ASP A 518 9.79 -11.16 -11.81
C ASP A 518 8.33 -11.09 -11.38
N VAL A 519 7.53 -10.19 -11.98
CA VAL A 519 6.07 -10.16 -11.78
C VAL A 519 5.42 -11.45 -12.32
N ASP A 520 5.99 -12.04 -13.38
CA ASP A 520 5.72 -13.40 -13.82
C ASP A 520 6.60 -14.38 -13.01
N THR A 521 6.00 -14.98 -11.98
CA THR A 521 6.72 -15.85 -11.04
C THR A 521 7.39 -17.07 -11.68
N ASP A 522 6.91 -17.51 -12.85
CA ASP A 522 7.49 -18.65 -13.59
C ASP A 522 8.88 -18.34 -14.16
N GLN A 523 9.27 -17.08 -14.20
CA GLN A 523 10.59 -16.65 -14.65
C GLN A 523 11.63 -16.56 -13.51
N ILE A 524 11.19 -16.58 -12.25
CA ILE A 524 12.09 -16.52 -11.09
C ILE A 524 12.99 -17.76 -11.04
N GLY A 525 14.29 -17.53 -10.86
CA GLY A 525 15.30 -18.60 -10.83
C GLY A 525 15.81 -19.06 -12.20
N ARG A 526 15.24 -18.55 -13.32
CA ARG A 526 15.76 -18.80 -14.65
C ARG A 526 16.96 -17.90 -14.93
N ASN A 527 17.88 -18.38 -15.77
CA ASN A 527 18.98 -17.56 -16.27
C ASN A 527 18.71 -17.16 -17.71
N VAL A 528 18.66 -15.86 -17.96
CA VAL A 528 18.28 -15.31 -19.28
C VAL A 528 19.20 -15.76 -20.41
N PHE A 529 20.47 -16.09 -20.14
CA PHE A 529 21.43 -16.54 -21.14
C PHE A 529 21.43 -18.06 -21.38
N GLN A 530 20.86 -18.85 -20.47
CA GLN A 530 20.95 -20.32 -20.49
C GLN A 530 19.60 -20.98 -20.71
N ASP A 531 18.49 -20.37 -20.25
CA ASP A 531 17.18 -21.01 -20.30
C ASP A 531 16.61 -20.99 -21.73
N PRO A 532 16.08 -22.14 -22.23
CA PRO A 532 15.50 -22.26 -23.56
C PRO A 532 14.34 -21.30 -23.85
N LEU A 533 13.61 -20.83 -22.84
CA LEU A 533 12.51 -19.88 -22.97
C LEU A 533 12.95 -18.59 -23.70
N TYR A 534 14.14 -18.12 -23.46
CA TYR A 534 14.63 -16.82 -23.97
C TYR A 534 15.37 -16.94 -25.30
N GLN A 535 15.83 -18.15 -25.69
CA GLN A 535 16.63 -18.36 -26.89
C GLN A 535 15.96 -17.91 -28.20
N PRO A 536 14.63 -18.03 -28.38
CA PRO A 536 13.95 -17.53 -29.57
C PRO A 536 13.91 -16.00 -29.72
N PHE A 537 14.40 -15.25 -28.73
CA PHE A 537 14.29 -13.80 -28.67
C PHE A 537 15.67 -13.10 -28.69
N PRO A 538 16.33 -12.97 -29.85
CA PRO A 538 17.69 -12.42 -29.94
C PRO A 538 17.77 -10.95 -29.49
N GLU A 539 16.70 -10.18 -29.66
CA GLU A 539 16.62 -8.78 -29.17
C GLU A 539 16.63 -8.72 -27.63
N LEU A 540 15.91 -9.64 -26.97
CA LEU A 540 15.92 -9.78 -25.51
C LEU A 540 17.31 -10.15 -25.00
N LEU A 541 17.97 -11.13 -25.63
CA LEU A 541 19.33 -11.55 -25.25
C LEU A 541 20.34 -10.41 -25.41
N ALA A 542 20.25 -9.66 -26.52
CA ALA A 542 21.09 -8.48 -26.74
C ALA A 542 20.83 -7.36 -25.71
N LEU A 543 19.56 -7.15 -25.34
CA LEU A 543 19.21 -6.23 -24.26
C LEU A 543 19.76 -6.70 -22.92
N ALA A 544 19.57 -7.98 -22.56
CA ALA A 544 20.07 -8.56 -21.32
C ALA A 544 21.60 -8.39 -21.17
N GLN A 545 22.38 -8.58 -22.26
CA GLN A 545 23.82 -8.31 -22.26
C GLN A 545 24.13 -6.85 -21.91
N LYS A 546 23.38 -5.88 -22.45
CA LYS A 546 23.53 -4.46 -22.11
C LYS A 546 23.18 -4.17 -20.66
N VAL A 547 22.08 -4.78 -20.17
CA VAL A 547 21.59 -4.62 -18.81
C VAL A 547 22.65 -5.09 -17.81
N VAL A 548 23.23 -6.29 -17.99
CA VAL A 548 24.25 -6.79 -17.06
C VAL A 548 25.55 -6.00 -17.12
N ALA A 549 25.92 -5.52 -18.31
CA ALA A 549 27.18 -4.79 -18.53
C ALA A 549 27.13 -3.33 -18.02
N THR A 550 25.94 -2.72 -17.88
CA THR A 550 25.82 -1.29 -17.55
C THR A 550 24.96 -1.03 -16.32
N LYS A 551 25.33 0.00 -15.55
CA LYS A 551 24.62 0.34 -14.29
C LYS A 551 23.25 0.98 -14.50
N LYS A 552 22.99 1.57 -15.65
CA LYS A 552 21.73 2.20 -16.07
C LYS A 552 21.64 2.26 -17.59
N GLY A 553 20.45 2.26 -18.12
CA GLY A 553 20.26 2.39 -19.56
C GLY A 553 18.79 2.29 -19.98
N THR A 554 18.61 2.24 -21.30
CA THR A 554 17.35 2.00 -21.97
C THR A 554 17.56 1.17 -23.22
N GLY A 555 16.55 0.41 -23.62
CA GLY A 555 16.55 -0.39 -24.83
C GLY A 555 15.17 -0.87 -25.21
N GLU A 556 15.10 -1.55 -26.34
CA GLU A 556 13.86 -2.11 -26.86
C GLU A 556 14.10 -3.58 -27.18
N TYR A 557 13.02 -4.38 -27.04
CA TYR A 557 13.06 -5.82 -27.31
C TYR A 557 11.64 -6.36 -27.59
N ARG A 558 11.56 -7.59 -28.06
CA ARG A 558 10.30 -8.32 -28.20
C ARG A 558 10.30 -9.49 -27.23
N PHE A 559 9.19 -9.66 -26.54
CA PHE A 559 8.93 -10.78 -25.64
C PHE A 559 7.44 -10.91 -25.34
N TYR A 560 7.04 -12.01 -24.73
CA TYR A 560 5.66 -12.22 -24.32
C TYR A 560 5.20 -11.15 -23.34
N GLN A 561 3.92 -10.82 -23.42
CA GLN A 561 3.24 -10.03 -22.39
C GLN A 561 2.49 -10.99 -21.48
N GLU A 562 2.48 -10.73 -20.18
CA GLU A 562 1.73 -11.52 -19.21
C GLU A 562 0.27 -11.70 -19.67
N GLY A 563 -0.21 -12.94 -19.68
CA GLY A 563 -1.57 -13.30 -20.11
C GLY A 563 -1.82 -13.26 -21.63
N SER A 564 -0.82 -12.91 -22.48
CA SER A 564 -0.92 -13.00 -23.93
C SER A 564 0.05 -14.06 -24.48
N GLY A 565 -0.40 -14.92 -25.38
CA GLY A 565 0.44 -15.90 -26.06
C GLY A 565 1.33 -15.33 -27.17
N GLU A 566 1.26 -13.99 -27.45
CA GLU A 566 1.94 -13.34 -28.57
C GLU A 566 3.04 -12.41 -28.09
N PRO A 567 4.22 -12.41 -28.76
CA PRO A 567 5.30 -11.48 -28.43
C PRO A 567 4.96 -10.04 -28.87
N VAL A 568 5.12 -9.08 -27.94
CA VAL A 568 4.94 -7.66 -28.18
C VAL A 568 6.26 -6.90 -28.12
N SER A 569 6.34 -5.74 -28.77
CA SER A 569 7.50 -4.84 -28.66
C SER A 569 7.40 -4.06 -27.35
N LYS A 570 8.46 -4.12 -26.52
CA LYS A 570 8.56 -3.47 -25.23
C LYS A 570 9.70 -2.46 -25.19
N LEU A 571 9.49 -1.37 -24.45
CA LEU A 571 10.54 -0.42 -24.07
C LEU A 571 11.01 -0.76 -22.65
N ALA A 572 12.30 -0.80 -22.43
CA ALA A 572 12.93 -1.11 -21.16
C ALA A 572 13.78 0.04 -20.64
N TYR A 573 13.77 0.26 -19.33
CA TYR A 573 14.72 1.07 -18.58
C TYR A 573 15.27 0.25 -17.42
N TRP A 574 16.55 0.44 -17.09
CA TRP A 574 17.16 -0.23 -15.94
C TRP A 574 18.07 0.68 -15.13
N LYS A 575 18.19 0.34 -13.86
CA LYS A 575 19.13 0.91 -12.88
C LYS A 575 19.72 -0.18 -12.01
N THR A 576 20.82 0.14 -11.35
CA THR A 576 21.44 -0.76 -10.38
C THR A 576 20.87 -0.50 -8.98
N ALA A 577 20.45 -1.57 -8.32
CA ALA A 577 20.19 -1.66 -6.89
C ALA A 577 21.20 -2.62 -6.24
N GLY A 578 21.21 -2.69 -4.90
CA GLY A 578 22.07 -3.60 -4.15
C GLY A 578 23.00 -2.87 -3.19
N LYS A 579 23.84 -3.65 -2.48
CA LYS A 579 24.72 -3.16 -1.40
C LYS A 579 25.98 -4.01 -1.27
N LEU A 580 27.04 -3.45 -0.68
CA LEU A 580 28.29 -4.14 -0.34
C LEU A 580 28.97 -4.85 -1.53
N GLY A 581 28.81 -4.29 -2.72
CA GLY A 581 29.40 -4.83 -3.97
C GLY A 581 28.56 -5.90 -4.65
N THR A 582 27.40 -6.27 -4.09
CA THR A 582 26.40 -7.07 -4.79
C THR A 582 25.50 -6.12 -5.57
N GLU A 583 25.41 -6.33 -6.88
CA GLU A 583 24.65 -5.51 -7.81
C GLU A 583 23.51 -6.31 -8.43
N TRP A 584 22.30 -5.78 -8.31
CA TRP A 584 21.11 -6.24 -9.01
C TRP A 584 20.72 -5.21 -10.07
N ARG A 585 20.20 -5.68 -11.19
CA ARG A 585 19.63 -4.82 -12.22
C ARG A 585 18.11 -4.85 -12.07
N ILE A 586 17.54 -3.74 -11.57
CA ILE A 586 16.09 -3.54 -11.62
C ILE A 586 15.74 -3.01 -13.00
N VAL A 587 14.79 -3.66 -13.65
CA VAL A 587 14.33 -3.35 -15.00
C VAL A 587 12.84 -3.13 -14.97
N ILE A 588 12.38 -2.01 -15.53
CA ILE A 588 10.98 -1.73 -15.79
C ILE A 588 10.74 -1.78 -17.30
N THR A 589 9.69 -2.45 -17.72
CA THR A 589 9.33 -2.55 -19.13
C THR A 589 7.86 -2.23 -19.35
N CYS A 590 7.56 -1.68 -20.52
CA CYS A 590 6.20 -1.36 -20.94
C CYS A 590 6.02 -1.68 -22.42
N ALA A 591 4.88 -2.24 -22.80
CA ALA A 591 4.53 -2.43 -24.19
C ALA A 591 4.43 -1.09 -24.91
N LYS A 592 4.95 -1.00 -26.15
CA LYS A 592 5.07 0.28 -26.87
C LYS A 592 3.72 0.93 -27.19
N ASP A 593 2.67 0.15 -27.34
CA ASP A 593 1.29 0.63 -27.55
C ASP A 593 0.66 1.24 -26.29
N ARG A 594 1.30 1.07 -25.13
CA ARG A 594 0.92 1.68 -23.85
C ARG A 594 1.76 2.91 -23.49
N ILE A 595 2.60 3.39 -24.43
CA ILE A 595 3.45 4.57 -24.24
C ILE A 595 2.88 5.72 -25.07
N GLU A 596 2.77 6.89 -24.43
CA GLU A 596 2.42 8.14 -25.13
C GLU A 596 3.39 8.42 -26.27
N LYS A 597 2.85 8.85 -27.43
CA LYS A 597 3.61 9.13 -28.65
C LYS A 597 4.41 10.42 -28.55
#